data_efc2acf887cd535f11d15f2bbfbd4a1c
#
_entry.id   efc2acf887cd535f11d15f2bbfbd4a1c
#
_cell.length_a   1.000
_cell.length_b   1.000
_cell.length_c   1.000
_cell.angle_alpha   90.00
_cell.angle_beta   90.00
_cell.angle_gamma   90.00
#
_symmetry.space_group_name_H-M   'P 1'
#
loop_
_entity.id
_entity.type
_entity.pdbx_description
1 polymer ?
#
loop_
_entity_poly.entity_id
_entity_poly.type
_entity_poly.pdbx_seq_one_letter_code
_entity_poly.pdbx_strand_id
1 'polypeptide(L)'
;MKRIVISIISILVLTPIAAQKPTARRIKSDSKAIAILDKAAEKINQSACSTTLKISIKEPDSNKPTVETLEARLSGSKFYLKNKEMEVFFDGKTQWVYYPNLNEVTITTPTTKELQETSPIGFIKSYKGIYRVDFDPTVVSDKEYAIALLPHDKSNDLFRIRVFINKSTNNITKIESAFRNGQRIDIEVGSYRPIPSNSTFTFDPRQYKGISVNDMR
;
A
#
# COMPACT_ATOMS: atom_id res chain seq x y z
N MET A 1 27.15 5.70 86.36
CA MET A 1 27.91 5.85 85.10
C MET A 1 27.09 5.33 83.98
N LYS A 2 26.40 6.17 83.21
CA LYS A 2 25.52 5.80 82.09
C LYS A 2 26.34 5.87 80.80
N ARG A 3 26.48 4.72 80.10
CA ARG A 3 27.14 4.65 78.80
C ARG A 3 26.10 4.96 77.72
N ILE A 4 26.33 6.03 76.98
CA ILE A 4 25.53 6.43 75.82
C ILE A 4 26.09 5.66 74.62
N VAL A 5 25.26 4.79 74.05
CA VAL A 5 25.56 4.08 72.80
C VAL A 5 24.99 4.92 71.68
N ILE A 6 25.86 5.53 70.85
CA ILE A 6 25.47 6.25 69.64
C ILE A 6 25.30 5.24 68.51
N SER A 7 24.05 5.04 68.13
CA SER A 7 23.70 4.18 66.96
C SER A 7 23.81 5.01 65.68
N ILE A 8 24.78 4.68 64.84
CA ILE A 8 24.94 5.28 63.51
C ILE A 8 23.96 4.59 62.55
N ILE A 9 22.88 5.25 62.21
CA ILE A 9 21.95 4.79 61.17
C ILE A 9 22.53 5.16 59.80
N SER A 10 23.09 4.17 59.11
CA SER A 10 23.47 4.32 57.70
C SER A 10 22.23 4.33 56.83
N ILE A 11 21.87 5.49 56.33
CA ILE A 11 20.80 5.65 55.31
C ILE A 11 21.34 5.18 53.98
N LEU A 12 20.94 4.00 53.54
CA LEU A 12 21.22 3.50 52.20
C LEU A 12 20.27 4.19 51.20
N VAL A 13 20.81 5.20 50.47
CA VAL A 13 20.07 5.86 49.42
C VAL A 13 20.01 4.91 48.21
N LEU A 14 18.91 4.22 48.07
CA LEU A 14 18.55 3.48 46.86
C LEU A 14 18.19 4.49 45.76
N THR A 15 19.14 4.81 44.89
CA THR A 15 18.85 5.50 43.63
C THR A 15 18.08 4.56 42.70
N PRO A 16 16.90 4.96 42.20
CA PRO A 16 16.22 4.14 41.21
C PRO A 16 17.02 4.15 39.92
N ILE A 17 17.60 3.00 39.56
CA ILE A 17 18.18 2.77 38.25
C ILE A 17 16.96 2.80 37.29
N ALA A 18 16.75 3.92 36.62
CA ALA A 18 15.79 4.01 35.53
C ALA A 18 16.26 3.02 34.43
N ALA A 19 15.59 1.87 34.38
CA ALA A 19 15.80 0.92 33.29
C ALA A 19 15.43 1.64 31.97
N GLN A 20 16.46 2.12 31.27
CA GLN A 20 16.30 2.61 29.91
C GLN A 20 15.77 1.45 29.08
N LYS A 21 14.50 1.57 28.65
CA LYS A 21 13.95 0.65 27.65
C LYS A 21 14.92 0.67 26.46
N PRO A 22 15.42 -0.48 26.01
CA PRO A 22 16.29 -0.52 24.85
C PRO A 22 15.52 0.11 23.69
N THR A 23 15.97 1.25 23.21
CA THR A 23 15.50 1.85 21.96
C THR A 23 15.82 0.85 20.87
N ALA A 24 14.83 0.12 20.41
CA ALA A 24 14.98 -0.84 19.33
C ALA A 24 15.63 -0.08 18.17
N ARG A 25 16.88 -0.44 17.85
CA ARG A 25 17.65 0.18 16.77
C ARG A 25 16.81 0.02 15.50
N ARG A 26 16.20 1.09 15.02
CA ARG A 26 15.42 1.06 13.77
C ARG A 26 16.38 0.57 12.68
N ILE A 27 16.15 -0.64 12.19
CA ILE A 27 16.92 -1.17 11.06
C ILE A 27 16.64 -0.25 9.89
N LYS A 28 17.70 0.36 9.35
CA LYS A 28 17.60 1.33 8.27
C LYS A 28 17.21 0.62 6.97
N SER A 29 16.33 1.23 6.18
CA SER A 29 15.99 0.73 4.84
C SER A 29 17.19 0.73 3.91
N ASP A 30 17.20 -0.17 2.92
CA ASP A 30 18.22 -0.22 1.87
C ASP A 30 18.01 0.95 0.88
N SER A 31 19.02 1.79 0.73
CA SER A 31 18.95 2.98 -0.14
C SER A 31 18.82 2.65 -1.63
N LYS A 32 19.39 1.53 -2.08
CA LYS A 32 19.28 1.07 -3.47
C LYS A 32 17.88 0.53 -3.75
N ALA A 33 17.30 -0.23 -2.81
CA ALA A 33 15.92 -0.70 -2.92
C ALA A 33 14.93 0.46 -2.97
N ILE A 34 15.13 1.50 -2.11
CA ILE A 34 14.35 2.74 -2.16
C ILE A 34 14.46 3.41 -3.54
N ALA A 35 15.67 3.60 -4.05
CA ALA A 35 15.88 4.29 -5.33
C ALA A 35 15.21 3.56 -6.51
N ILE A 36 15.21 2.22 -6.51
CA ILE A 36 14.54 1.41 -7.54
C ILE A 36 13.03 1.56 -7.42
N LEU A 37 12.48 1.50 -6.21
CA LEU A 37 11.05 1.65 -5.96
C LEU A 37 10.56 3.07 -6.31
N ASP A 38 11.33 4.11 -5.94
CA ASP A 38 11.05 5.50 -6.32
C ASP A 38 11.00 5.66 -7.84
N LYS A 39 11.98 5.09 -8.56
CA LYS A 39 12.03 5.15 -10.03
C LYS A 39 10.82 4.47 -10.68
N ALA A 40 10.37 3.34 -10.16
CA ALA A 40 9.16 2.67 -10.63
C ALA A 40 7.89 3.50 -10.35
N ALA A 41 7.80 4.11 -9.17
CA ALA A 41 6.70 5.00 -8.79
C ALA A 41 6.67 6.27 -9.67
N GLU A 42 7.83 6.88 -9.91
CA GLU A 42 7.97 8.06 -10.75
C GLU A 42 7.52 7.80 -12.19
N LYS A 43 7.87 6.64 -12.73
CA LYS A 43 7.44 6.24 -14.07
C LYS A 43 5.92 6.19 -14.21
N ILE A 44 5.20 5.65 -13.22
CA ILE A 44 3.74 5.65 -13.19
C ILE A 44 3.19 7.08 -13.08
N ASN A 45 3.89 7.96 -12.35
CA ASN A 45 3.48 9.35 -12.18
C ASN A 45 3.69 10.22 -13.43
N GLN A 46 4.74 9.96 -14.19
CA GLN A 46 5.11 10.79 -15.35
C GLN A 46 4.42 10.39 -16.66
N SER A 47 3.96 9.15 -16.77
CA SER A 47 3.42 8.63 -18.03
C SER A 47 2.01 8.08 -17.83
N ALA A 48 1.03 8.74 -18.45
CA ALA A 48 -0.32 8.21 -18.50
C ALA A 48 -0.32 6.88 -19.28
N CYS A 49 -0.84 5.83 -18.66
CA CYS A 49 -0.81 4.48 -19.22
C CYS A 49 -2.06 3.66 -18.88
N SER A 50 -2.33 2.66 -19.69
CA SER A 50 -3.27 1.58 -19.40
C SER A 50 -2.55 0.26 -19.20
N THR A 51 -3.13 -0.60 -18.39
CA THR A 51 -2.68 -1.96 -18.13
C THR A 51 -3.85 -2.82 -17.67
N THR A 52 -3.64 -4.11 -17.55
CA THR A 52 -4.56 -5.03 -16.87
C THR A 52 -3.97 -5.43 -15.52
N LEU A 53 -4.83 -5.56 -14.52
CA LEU A 53 -4.47 -6.04 -13.19
C LEU A 53 -5.23 -7.36 -12.95
N LYS A 54 -4.49 -8.46 -12.78
CA LYS A 54 -5.08 -9.72 -12.36
C LYS A 54 -4.86 -9.87 -10.87
N ILE A 55 -5.94 -9.77 -10.12
CA ILE A 55 -5.94 -9.80 -8.65
C ILE A 55 -6.35 -11.19 -8.20
N SER A 56 -5.54 -11.83 -7.38
CA SER A 56 -5.77 -13.13 -6.78
C SER A 56 -5.85 -12.96 -5.26
N ILE A 57 -6.99 -13.25 -4.67
CA ILE A 57 -7.23 -13.16 -3.23
C ILE A 57 -7.39 -14.57 -2.68
N LYS A 58 -6.47 -14.98 -1.84
CA LYS A 58 -6.52 -16.23 -1.09
C LYS A 58 -6.88 -15.95 0.37
N GLU A 59 -8.09 -16.34 0.75
CA GLU A 59 -8.52 -16.30 2.14
C GLU A 59 -7.85 -17.38 2.98
N PRO A 60 -7.70 -17.19 4.31
CA PRO A 60 -7.03 -18.14 5.21
C PRO A 60 -7.57 -19.55 5.12
N ASP A 61 -8.89 -19.67 5.09
CA ASP A 61 -9.61 -20.95 5.13
C ASP A 61 -10.00 -21.47 3.73
N SER A 62 -9.54 -20.79 2.67
CA SER A 62 -9.84 -21.19 1.29
C SER A 62 -8.69 -21.96 0.66
N ASN A 63 -9.02 -23.10 0.03
CA ASN A 63 -8.06 -23.87 -0.76
C ASN A 63 -7.81 -23.27 -2.13
N LYS A 64 -8.70 -22.39 -2.62
CA LYS A 64 -8.60 -21.76 -3.94
C LYS A 64 -8.71 -20.25 -3.81
N PRO A 65 -7.87 -19.47 -4.52
CA PRO A 65 -8.01 -18.04 -4.57
C PRO A 65 -9.22 -17.65 -5.42
N THR A 66 -9.85 -16.53 -5.06
CA THR A 66 -10.73 -15.78 -5.95
C THR A 66 -9.87 -14.94 -6.88
N VAL A 67 -10.16 -14.97 -8.19
CA VAL A 67 -9.38 -14.25 -9.20
C VAL A 67 -10.27 -13.29 -9.96
N GLU A 68 -9.85 -12.03 -10.02
CA GLU A 68 -10.50 -10.98 -10.79
C GLU A 68 -9.51 -10.31 -11.74
N THR A 69 -10.02 -9.79 -12.85
CA THR A 69 -9.22 -9.01 -13.79
C THR A 69 -9.85 -7.63 -13.95
N LEU A 70 -9.04 -6.60 -13.74
CA LEU A 70 -9.41 -5.19 -13.91
C LEU A 70 -8.67 -4.60 -15.10
N GLU A 71 -9.35 -3.80 -15.90
CA GLU A 71 -8.71 -2.80 -16.75
C GLU A 71 -8.32 -1.62 -15.88
N ALA A 72 -7.09 -1.12 -16.04
CA ALA A 72 -6.59 0.03 -15.29
C ALA A 72 -6.06 1.10 -16.22
N ARG A 73 -6.37 2.38 -15.93
CA ARG A 73 -5.69 3.56 -16.48
C ARG A 73 -5.11 4.36 -15.34
N LEU A 74 -3.88 4.81 -15.49
CA LEU A 74 -3.10 5.47 -14.45
C LEU A 74 -2.50 6.76 -15.02
N SER A 75 -2.54 7.85 -14.25
CA SER A 75 -1.90 9.11 -14.61
C SER A 75 -1.63 9.95 -13.37
N GLY A 76 -0.40 9.98 -12.91
CA GLY A 76 -0.06 10.67 -11.67
C GLY A 76 -0.84 10.10 -10.48
N SER A 77 -1.58 10.96 -9.76
CA SER A 77 -2.45 10.53 -8.64
C SER A 77 -3.79 9.96 -9.11
N LYS A 78 -4.12 10.09 -10.40
CA LYS A 78 -5.41 9.72 -10.95
C LYS A 78 -5.42 8.27 -11.38
N PHE A 79 -6.57 7.61 -11.24
CA PHE A 79 -6.75 6.26 -11.77
C PHE A 79 -8.20 6.03 -12.23
N TYR A 80 -8.33 5.08 -13.12
CA TYR A 80 -9.59 4.47 -13.51
C TYR A 80 -9.41 2.96 -13.46
N LEU A 81 -10.35 2.26 -12.83
CA LEU A 81 -10.39 0.80 -12.75
C LEU A 81 -11.75 0.32 -13.24
N LYS A 82 -11.76 -0.78 -13.98
CA LYS A 82 -13.01 -1.36 -14.49
C LYS A 82 -12.96 -2.88 -14.46
N ASN A 83 -14.03 -3.48 -13.99
CA ASN A 83 -14.36 -4.87 -14.21
C ASN A 83 -15.81 -5.00 -14.74
N LYS A 84 -16.41 -6.22 -14.66
CA LYS A 84 -17.79 -6.46 -15.11
C LYS A 84 -18.85 -5.84 -14.19
N GLU A 85 -18.50 -5.59 -12.93
CA GLU A 85 -19.45 -5.20 -11.89
C GLU A 85 -19.40 -3.71 -11.56
N MET A 86 -18.21 -3.08 -11.71
CA MET A 86 -18.02 -1.68 -11.33
C MET A 86 -16.96 -0.97 -12.18
N GLU A 87 -17.10 0.36 -12.19
CA GLU A 87 -16.11 1.29 -12.70
C GLU A 87 -15.73 2.28 -11.59
N VAL A 88 -14.45 2.42 -11.31
CA VAL A 88 -13.93 3.36 -10.30
C VAL A 88 -13.15 4.45 -11.00
N PHE A 89 -13.50 5.69 -10.76
CA PHE A 89 -12.81 6.88 -11.23
C PHE A 89 -12.22 7.61 -10.03
N PHE A 90 -11.01 8.11 -10.16
CA PHE A 90 -10.37 8.96 -9.16
C PHE A 90 -9.56 10.06 -9.84
N ASP A 91 -9.91 11.31 -9.59
CA ASP A 91 -9.27 12.48 -10.23
C ASP A 91 -8.10 13.06 -9.44
N GLY A 92 -7.73 12.42 -8.32
CA GLY A 92 -6.71 12.89 -7.37
C GLY A 92 -7.31 13.48 -6.10
N LYS A 93 -8.64 13.69 -6.04
CA LYS A 93 -9.36 14.20 -4.87
C LYS A 93 -10.67 13.44 -4.65
N THR A 94 -11.51 13.38 -5.68
CA THR A 94 -12.84 12.76 -5.63
C THR A 94 -12.78 11.38 -6.25
N GLN A 95 -13.46 10.43 -5.63
CA GLN A 95 -13.65 9.08 -6.14
C GLN A 95 -15.12 8.88 -6.49
N TRP A 96 -15.38 8.28 -7.64
CA TRP A 96 -16.68 7.81 -8.08
C TRP A 96 -16.61 6.30 -8.27
N VAL A 97 -17.55 5.58 -7.65
CA VAL A 97 -17.72 4.14 -7.86
C VAL A 97 -19.08 3.95 -8.52
N TYR A 98 -19.07 3.61 -9.79
CA TYR A 98 -20.26 3.36 -10.60
C TYR A 98 -20.53 1.87 -10.70
N TYR A 99 -21.77 1.48 -10.43
CA TYR A 99 -22.27 0.12 -10.54
C TYR A 99 -23.26 0.03 -11.71
N PRO A 100 -22.84 -0.43 -12.91
CA PRO A 100 -23.68 -0.46 -14.11
C PRO A 100 -24.99 -1.22 -13.92
N ASN A 101 -24.94 -2.35 -13.22
CA ASN A 101 -26.12 -3.21 -12.98
C ASN A 101 -27.19 -2.56 -12.10
N LEU A 102 -26.80 -1.61 -11.25
CA LEU A 102 -27.69 -0.85 -10.36
C LEU A 102 -28.03 0.53 -10.94
N ASN A 103 -27.31 0.97 -11.97
CA ASN A 103 -27.32 2.33 -12.47
C ASN A 103 -27.14 3.37 -11.33
N GLU A 104 -26.17 3.10 -10.45
CA GLU A 104 -25.89 3.90 -9.26
C GLU A 104 -24.43 4.32 -9.22
N VAL A 105 -24.17 5.56 -8.79
CA VAL A 105 -22.84 6.06 -8.50
C VAL A 105 -22.73 6.54 -7.07
N THR A 106 -21.72 6.09 -6.36
CA THR A 106 -21.31 6.61 -5.04
C THR A 106 -20.12 7.56 -5.22
N ILE A 107 -20.23 8.74 -4.62
CA ILE A 107 -19.20 9.80 -4.69
C ILE A 107 -18.61 10.01 -3.31
N THR A 108 -17.28 9.94 -3.20
CA THR A 108 -16.55 10.13 -1.93
C THR A 108 -15.33 11.02 -2.11
N THR A 109 -14.79 11.49 -0.99
CA THR A 109 -13.45 12.11 -0.93
C THR A 109 -12.58 11.23 -0.01
N PRO A 110 -11.95 10.17 -0.56
CA PRO A 110 -11.22 9.22 0.26
C PRO A 110 -9.99 9.86 0.91
N THR A 111 -9.71 9.46 2.14
CA THR A 111 -8.48 9.80 2.84
C THR A 111 -7.28 9.06 2.22
N THR A 112 -6.07 9.54 2.53
CA THR A 112 -4.84 8.85 2.11
C THR A 112 -4.80 7.40 2.58
N LYS A 113 -5.29 7.11 3.79
CA LYS A 113 -5.35 5.76 4.35
C LYS A 113 -6.29 4.86 3.55
N GLU A 114 -7.50 5.32 3.26
CA GLU A 114 -8.47 4.57 2.45
C GLU A 114 -7.94 4.30 1.04
N LEU A 115 -7.26 5.28 0.42
CA LEU A 115 -6.61 5.06 -0.89
C LEU A 115 -5.49 4.02 -0.84
N GLN A 116 -4.74 3.92 0.27
CA GLN A 116 -3.72 2.89 0.45
C GLN A 116 -4.33 1.49 0.54
N GLU A 117 -5.49 1.38 1.17
CA GLU A 117 -6.19 0.12 1.39
C GLU A 117 -6.98 -0.32 0.14
N THR A 118 -7.54 0.62 -0.62
CA THR A 118 -8.46 0.34 -1.74
C THR A 118 -7.80 0.41 -3.11
N SER A 119 -6.72 1.18 -3.26
CA SER A 119 -6.01 1.29 -4.54
C SER A 119 -4.92 0.22 -4.65
N PRO A 120 -4.92 -0.62 -5.70
CA PRO A 120 -3.91 -1.67 -5.91
C PRO A 120 -2.46 -1.15 -5.92
N ILE A 121 -2.27 0.14 -6.16
CA ILE A 121 -0.95 0.81 -6.21
C ILE A 121 -0.84 1.98 -5.23
N GLY A 122 -1.86 2.21 -4.40
CA GLY A 122 -1.93 3.37 -3.49
C GLY A 122 -0.75 3.46 -2.51
N PHE A 123 -0.27 2.31 -2.04
CA PHE A 123 0.88 2.25 -1.12
C PHE A 123 2.18 2.79 -1.74
N ILE A 124 2.35 2.71 -3.07
CA ILE A 124 3.59 3.13 -3.76
C ILE A 124 3.86 4.62 -3.56
N LYS A 125 2.83 5.43 -3.38
CA LYS A 125 2.95 6.88 -3.21
C LYS A 125 3.26 7.32 -1.79
N SER A 126 2.98 6.47 -0.81
CA SER A 126 3.01 6.82 0.62
C SER A 126 3.78 5.84 1.48
N TYR A 127 4.61 4.96 0.89
CA TYR A 127 5.37 3.97 1.65
C TYR A 127 6.43 4.58 2.57
N LYS A 128 6.95 5.79 2.24
CA LYS A 128 8.01 6.46 3.01
C LYS A 128 7.53 6.79 4.42
N GLY A 129 8.33 6.43 5.41
CA GLY A 129 7.99 6.64 6.82
C GLY A 129 7.03 5.60 7.42
N ILE A 130 6.33 4.84 6.60
CA ILE A 130 5.41 3.78 7.01
C ILE A 130 6.09 2.41 6.96
N TYR A 131 6.89 2.16 5.93
CA TYR A 131 7.55 0.89 5.71
C TYR A 131 9.08 1.00 5.74
N ARG A 132 9.72 -0.04 6.27
CA ARG A 132 11.10 -0.34 5.98
C ARG A 132 11.16 -1.01 4.61
N VAL A 133 12.11 -0.60 3.78
CA VAL A 133 12.27 -1.06 2.39
C VAL A 133 13.60 -1.79 2.25
N ASP A 134 13.57 -3.04 1.83
CA ASP A 134 14.76 -3.87 1.62
C ASP A 134 14.60 -4.70 0.35
N PHE A 135 15.71 -5.22 -0.20
CA PHE A 135 15.62 -6.34 -1.14
C PHE A 135 15.10 -7.57 -0.43
N ASP A 136 14.25 -8.37 -1.11
CA ASP A 136 13.83 -9.65 -0.57
C ASP A 136 14.91 -10.71 -0.90
N PRO A 137 15.64 -11.22 0.12
CA PRO A 137 16.74 -12.17 -0.11
C PRO A 137 16.26 -13.56 -0.54
N THR A 138 14.96 -13.85 -0.42
CA THR A 138 14.39 -15.16 -0.78
C THR A 138 14.09 -15.26 -2.27
N VAL A 139 14.19 -14.17 -3.01
CA VAL A 139 13.92 -14.13 -4.45
C VAL A 139 15.19 -13.76 -5.21
N VAL A 140 15.66 -14.68 -6.04
CA VAL A 140 16.77 -14.44 -6.95
C VAL A 140 16.22 -14.47 -8.37
N SER A 141 16.38 -13.36 -9.10
CA SER A 141 15.94 -13.23 -10.48
C SER A 141 16.90 -12.36 -11.29
N ASP A 142 17.25 -12.80 -12.50
CA ASP A 142 18.05 -11.98 -13.42
C ASP A 142 17.24 -10.88 -14.08
N LYS A 143 15.91 -11.02 -14.15
CA LYS A 143 15.01 -10.12 -14.87
C LYS A 143 14.32 -9.08 -13.98
N GLU A 144 14.17 -9.38 -12.69
CA GLU A 144 13.38 -8.57 -11.77
C GLU A 144 14.12 -8.29 -10.47
N TYR A 145 13.83 -7.13 -9.88
CA TYR A 145 14.08 -6.86 -8.48
C TYR A 145 12.86 -7.30 -7.67
N ALA A 146 13.07 -7.94 -6.54
CA ALA A 146 12.04 -8.16 -5.53
C ALA A 146 12.33 -7.27 -4.33
N ILE A 147 11.44 -6.32 -4.05
CA ILE A 147 11.58 -5.34 -2.97
C ILE A 147 10.51 -5.62 -1.92
N ALA A 148 10.94 -5.86 -0.68
CA ALA A 148 10.08 -6.07 0.46
C ALA A 148 9.83 -4.75 1.20
N LEU A 149 8.56 -4.42 1.46
CA LEU A 149 8.13 -3.34 2.32
C LEU A 149 7.55 -3.95 3.60
N LEU A 150 8.16 -3.62 4.73
CA LEU A 150 7.82 -4.15 6.03
C LEU A 150 7.29 -3.01 6.91
N PRO A 151 6.03 -3.03 7.37
CA PRO A 151 5.47 -1.98 8.20
C PRO A 151 6.33 -1.73 9.44
N HIS A 152 6.55 -0.46 9.79
CA HIS A 152 7.18 -0.09 11.06
C HIS A 152 6.27 -0.42 12.24
N ASP A 153 4.97 -0.23 12.06
CA ASP A 153 3.96 -0.65 13.03
C ASP A 153 3.70 -2.15 12.90
N LYS A 154 4.15 -2.89 13.90
CA LYS A 154 3.98 -4.34 13.95
C LYS A 154 2.57 -4.78 14.34
N SER A 155 1.69 -3.87 14.75
CA SER A 155 0.27 -4.16 15.01
C SER A 155 -0.56 -4.20 13.71
N ASN A 156 0.00 -3.73 12.60
CA ASN A 156 -0.68 -3.76 11.32
C ASN A 156 -0.90 -5.22 10.85
N ASP A 157 -2.13 -5.53 10.44
CA ASP A 157 -2.47 -6.86 9.91
C ASP A 157 -1.70 -7.17 8.63
N LEU A 158 -1.52 -6.21 7.74
CA LEU A 158 -0.62 -6.30 6.61
C LEU A 158 0.84 -6.25 7.12
N PHE A 159 1.53 -7.38 7.11
CA PHE A 159 2.87 -7.46 7.67
C PHE A 159 4.01 -7.42 6.62
N ARG A 160 3.69 -7.63 5.34
CA ARG A 160 4.65 -7.52 4.23
C ARG A 160 3.94 -7.22 2.92
N ILE A 161 4.52 -6.30 2.15
CA ILE A 161 4.29 -6.16 0.71
C ILE A 161 5.59 -6.53 0.00
N ARG A 162 5.50 -7.27 -1.10
CA ARG A 162 6.61 -7.51 -2.01
C ARG A 162 6.27 -6.93 -3.37
N VAL A 163 7.17 -6.12 -3.92
CA VAL A 163 7.01 -5.50 -5.23
C VAL A 163 8.06 -6.06 -6.17
N PHE A 164 7.62 -6.60 -7.29
CA PHE A 164 8.49 -7.07 -8.36
C PHE A 164 8.60 -5.97 -9.42
N ILE A 165 9.83 -5.64 -9.79
CA ILE A 165 10.13 -4.56 -10.72
C ILE A 165 11.08 -5.08 -11.78
N ASN A 166 10.68 -4.99 -13.04
CA ASN A 166 11.49 -5.40 -14.18
C ASN A 166 12.76 -4.53 -14.27
N LYS A 167 13.94 -5.16 -14.30
CA LYS A 167 15.24 -4.50 -14.28
C LYS A 167 15.51 -3.60 -15.50
N SER A 168 15.01 -3.98 -16.67
CA SER A 168 15.25 -3.25 -17.91
C SER A 168 14.28 -2.09 -18.12
N THR A 169 13.01 -2.25 -17.68
CA THR A 169 11.96 -1.28 -17.95
C THR A 169 11.58 -0.43 -16.74
N ASN A 170 11.95 -0.84 -15.53
CA ASN A 170 11.49 -0.30 -14.24
C ASN A 170 9.95 -0.35 -14.07
N ASN A 171 9.27 -1.20 -14.81
CA ASN A 171 7.85 -1.43 -14.64
C ASN A 171 7.60 -2.38 -13.46
N ILE A 172 6.56 -2.11 -12.68
CA ILE A 172 6.06 -3.06 -11.70
C ILE A 172 5.36 -4.18 -12.47
N THR A 173 5.72 -5.42 -12.18
CA THR A 173 5.18 -6.62 -12.83
C THR A 173 4.26 -7.41 -11.91
N LYS A 174 4.53 -7.36 -10.59
CA LYS A 174 3.73 -8.05 -9.58
C LYS A 174 3.82 -7.36 -8.23
N ILE A 175 2.74 -7.45 -7.45
CA ILE A 175 2.68 -7.03 -6.06
C ILE A 175 2.10 -8.19 -5.25
N GLU A 176 2.73 -8.57 -4.16
CA GLU A 176 2.26 -9.59 -3.23
C GLU A 176 2.06 -8.97 -1.86
N SER A 177 0.87 -9.10 -1.29
CA SER A 177 0.54 -8.62 0.05
C SER A 177 0.24 -9.80 0.97
N ALA A 178 0.86 -9.79 2.15
CA ALA A 178 0.75 -10.87 3.12
C ALA A 178 0.22 -10.33 4.46
N PHE A 179 -0.89 -10.92 4.94
CA PHE A 179 -1.58 -10.54 6.16
C PHE A 179 -1.37 -11.56 7.26
N ARG A 180 -1.43 -11.12 8.54
CA ARG A 180 -1.20 -11.96 9.72
C ARG A 180 -2.27 -13.03 9.91
N ASN A 181 -3.49 -12.74 9.50
CA ASN A 181 -4.59 -13.71 9.51
C ASN A 181 -4.42 -14.86 8.51
N GLY A 182 -3.38 -14.82 7.65
CA GLY A 182 -3.11 -15.82 6.62
C GLY A 182 -3.59 -15.44 5.23
N GLN A 183 -4.37 -14.37 5.07
CA GLN A 183 -4.80 -13.86 3.76
C GLN A 183 -3.59 -13.47 2.90
N ARG A 184 -3.70 -13.69 1.60
CA ARG A 184 -2.73 -13.28 0.58
C ARG A 184 -3.45 -12.59 -0.57
N ILE A 185 -2.89 -11.47 -1.02
CA ILE A 185 -3.37 -10.76 -2.20
C ILE A 185 -2.21 -10.61 -3.16
N ASP A 186 -2.34 -11.19 -4.34
CA ASP A 186 -1.36 -11.09 -5.41
C ASP A 186 -1.97 -10.29 -6.57
N ILE A 187 -1.23 -9.33 -7.10
CA ILE A 187 -1.63 -8.50 -8.23
C ILE A 187 -0.58 -8.67 -9.32
N GLU A 188 -0.91 -9.36 -10.39
CA GLU A 188 -0.11 -9.41 -11.61
C GLU A 188 -0.44 -8.20 -12.48
N VAL A 189 0.59 -7.48 -12.92
CA VAL A 189 0.44 -6.27 -13.75
C VAL A 189 0.79 -6.62 -15.18
N GLY A 190 -0.14 -6.41 -16.09
CA GLY A 190 0.04 -6.65 -17.52
C GLY A 190 0.94 -5.62 -18.20
N SER A 191 0.97 -5.67 -19.52
CA SER A 191 1.77 -4.74 -20.31
C SER A 191 1.25 -3.31 -20.18
N TYR A 192 2.15 -2.37 -19.95
CA TYR A 192 1.85 -0.95 -19.93
C TYR A 192 1.75 -0.41 -21.36
N ARG A 193 0.66 0.29 -21.66
CA ARG A 193 0.40 0.94 -22.95
C ARG A 193 0.15 2.43 -22.73
N PRO A 194 0.77 3.34 -23.49
CA PRO A 194 0.46 4.75 -23.41
C PRO A 194 -1.03 5.00 -23.70
N ILE A 195 -1.61 5.98 -23.02
CA ILE A 195 -2.97 6.47 -23.30
C ILE A 195 -2.92 7.95 -23.70
N PRO A 196 -3.92 8.44 -24.45
CA PRO A 196 -4.01 9.84 -24.81
C PRO A 196 -4.00 10.77 -23.60
N SER A 197 -3.39 11.94 -23.71
CA SER A 197 -3.28 12.93 -22.63
C SER A 197 -4.64 13.50 -22.20
N ASN A 198 -5.66 13.44 -23.08
CA ASN A 198 -7.03 13.85 -22.81
C ASN A 198 -7.90 12.75 -22.18
N SER A 199 -7.32 11.61 -21.77
CA SER A 199 -8.05 10.56 -21.10
C SER A 199 -8.68 11.07 -19.81
N THR A 200 -9.98 10.81 -19.62
CA THR A 200 -10.71 11.26 -18.43
C THR A 200 -10.55 10.28 -17.26
N PHE A 201 -10.48 10.86 -16.07
CA PHE A 201 -10.46 10.17 -14.78
C PHE A 201 -11.61 10.63 -13.87
N THR A 202 -12.58 11.31 -14.46
CA THR A 202 -13.78 11.81 -13.78
C THR A 202 -15.02 11.10 -14.32
N PHE A 203 -16.01 10.97 -13.48
CA PHE A 203 -17.34 10.47 -13.86
C PHE A 203 -18.29 11.65 -14.09
N ASP A 204 -19.06 11.61 -15.20
CA ASP A 204 -20.08 12.60 -15.48
C ASP A 204 -21.47 11.95 -15.40
N PRO A 205 -22.23 12.15 -14.30
CA PRO A 205 -23.55 11.55 -14.12
C PRO A 205 -24.56 11.93 -15.22
N ARG A 206 -24.36 13.08 -15.89
CA ARG A 206 -25.27 13.57 -16.95
C ARG A 206 -25.28 12.68 -18.18
N GLN A 207 -24.26 11.84 -18.36
CA GLN A 207 -24.19 10.87 -19.46
C GLN A 207 -24.99 9.60 -19.22
N TYR A 208 -25.57 9.44 -18.01
CA TYR A 208 -26.28 8.24 -17.58
C TYR A 208 -27.72 8.56 -17.25
N LYS A 209 -28.64 8.15 -18.13
CA LYS A 209 -30.08 8.43 -17.93
C LYS A 209 -30.62 7.70 -16.70
N GLY A 210 -31.27 8.44 -15.80
CA GLY A 210 -31.92 7.88 -14.61
C GLY A 210 -30.98 7.31 -13.56
N ILE A 211 -29.70 7.76 -13.55
CA ILE A 211 -28.72 7.33 -12.57
C ILE A 211 -29.10 7.75 -11.15
N SER A 212 -28.97 6.85 -10.19
CA SER A 212 -29.00 7.15 -8.76
C SER A 212 -27.64 7.68 -8.31
N VAL A 213 -27.63 8.84 -7.64
CA VAL A 213 -26.38 9.48 -7.16
C VAL A 213 -26.39 9.50 -5.64
N ASN A 214 -25.45 8.80 -5.04
CA ASN A 214 -25.18 8.80 -3.60
C ASN A 214 -23.92 9.62 -3.30
N ASP A 215 -24.10 10.91 -2.96
CA ASP A 215 -22.97 11.82 -2.66
C ASP A 215 -22.69 11.82 -1.16
N MET A 216 -21.53 11.27 -0.77
CA MET A 216 -21.05 11.09 0.61
C MET A 216 -19.87 12.00 0.95
N ARG A 217 -19.65 13.08 0.19
CA ARG A 217 -18.53 14.02 0.43
C ARG A 217 -18.78 14.99 1.56
#